data_5ca37513f706088f3586f64757382acd
#
_entry.id   5ca37513f706088f3586f64757382acd
#
_cell.length_a   1.000
_cell.length_b   1.000
_cell.length_c   1.000
_cell.angle_alpha   90.00
_cell.angle_beta   90.00
_cell.angle_gamma   90.00
#
_symmetry.space_group_name_H-M   'P 1'
#
loop_
_entity.id
_entity.type
_entity.pdbx_description
1 polymer ?
#
loop_
_entity_poly.entity_id
_entity_poly.type
_entity_poly.pdbx_seq_one_letter_code
_entity_poly.pdbx_strand_id
1 'polypeptide(L)'
;MAVTEKSVRDALKNVKDPELGLDLVVLGLVYDIEVQENNDVKAIISLTSPLCPVAHVIVEDAKKAVEGVEGVGNVEVELTFDPPWTPERISPLIRSSLGI
;
A
#
# COMPACT_ATOMS: atom_id res chain seq x y z
N MET A 1 12.32 14.67 11.76
CA MET A 1 10.86 14.75 11.94
C MET A 1 10.30 13.37 12.24
N ALA A 2 9.23 13.31 13.02
CA ALA A 2 8.60 12.04 13.31
C ALA A 2 7.85 11.50 12.10
N VAL A 3 8.01 10.21 11.82
CA VAL A 3 7.25 9.51 10.78
C VAL A 3 5.84 9.26 11.31
N THR A 4 4.83 9.48 10.48
CA THR A 4 3.43 9.27 10.84
C THR A 4 2.80 8.26 9.89
N GLU A 5 1.69 7.66 10.33
CA GLU A 5 0.91 6.79 9.45
C GLU A 5 0.50 7.54 8.18
N LYS A 6 0.12 8.81 8.32
CA LYS A 6 -0.27 9.63 7.17
C LYS A 6 0.89 9.79 6.18
N SER A 7 2.10 10.06 6.66
CA SER A 7 3.26 10.23 5.77
C SER A 7 3.59 8.94 5.03
N VAL A 8 3.45 7.80 5.69
CA VAL A 8 3.64 6.49 5.06
C VAL A 8 2.56 6.23 4.01
N ARG A 9 1.32 6.50 4.36
CA ARG A 9 0.18 6.32 3.45
C ARG A 9 0.31 7.22 2.22
N ASP A 10 0.72 8.46 2.40
CA ASP A 10 0.94 9.39 1.28
C ASP A 10 2.07 8.89 0.37
N ALA A 11 3.12 8.30 0.92
CA ALA A 11 4.19 7.70 0.13
C ALA A 11 3.66 6.53 -0.69
N LEU A 12 2.79 5.69 -0.12
CA LEU A 12 2.22 4.53 -0.81
C LEU A 12 1.27 4.93 -1.95
N LYS A 13 0.78 6.17 -1.97
CA LYS A 13 -0.01 6.68 -3.11
C LYS A 13 0.80 6.78 -4.39
N ASN A 14 2.11 6.70 -4.32
CA ASN A 14 2.97 6.70 -5.50
C ASN A 14 3.16 5.30 -6.10
N VAL A 15 2.65 4.28 -5.44
CA VAL A 15 2.75 2.89 -5.91
C VAL A 15 1.43 2.49 -6.55
N LYS A 16 1.47 2.10 -7.82
CA LYS A 16 0.26 1.77 -8.58
C LYS A 16 0.20 0.29 -8.91
N ASP A 17 -1.03 -0.24 -8.87
CA ASP A 17 -1.29 -1.58 -9.37
C ASP A 17 -1.28 -1.53 -10.91
N PRO A 18 -0.43 -2.34 -11.57
CA PRO A 18 -0.31 -2.27 -13.03
C PRO A 18 -1.57 -2.75 -13.77
N GLU A 19 -2.41 -3.54 -13.13
CA GLU A 19 -3.64 -4.03 -13.76
C GLU A 19 -4.72 -2.95 -13.83
N LEU A 20 -4.86 -2.15 -12.78
CA LEU A 20 -5.92 -1.16 -12.66
C LEU A 20 -5.43 0.28 -12.87
N GLY A 21 -4.13 0.52 -12.78
CA GLY A 21 -3.56 1.86 -12.93
C GLY A 21 -3.87 2.81 -11.78
N LEU A 22 -4.37 2.29 -10.66
CA LEU A 22 -4.70 3.06 -9.47
C LEU A 22 -3.71 2.75 -8.36
N ASP A 23 -3.53 3.71 -7.44
CA ASP A 23 -2.59 3.53 -6.35
C ASP A 23 -3.13 2.58 -5.28
N LEU A 24 -2.21 2.03 -4.48
CA LEU A 24 -2.54 1.02 -3.48
C LEU A 24 -3.52 1.54 -2.41
N VAL A 25 -3.45 2.81 -2.09
CA VAL A 25 -4.31 3.40 -1.06
C VAL A 25 -5.75 3.50 -1.55
N VAL A 26 -5.94 4.00 -2.76
CA VAL A 26 -7.28 4.14 -3.37
C VAL A 26 -7.95 2.78 -3.54
N LEU A 27 -7.17 1.76 -3.89
CA LEU A 27 -7.69 0.40 -4.08
C LEU A 27 -8.03 -0.31 -2.78
N GLY A 28 -7.64 0.26 -1.63
CA GLY A 28 -7.83 -0.40 -0.35
C GLY A 28 -6.89 -1.59 -0.15
N LEU A 29 -5.74 -1.57 -0.80
CA LEU A 29 -4.73 -2.63 -0.70
C LEU A 29 -3.78 -2.43 0.47
N VAL A 30 -3.77 -1.27 1.11
CA VAL A 30 -2.99 -1.03 2.32
C VAL A 30 -3.84 -1.44 3.51
N TYR A 31 -3.52 -2.59 4.09
CA TYR A 31 -4.33 -3.17 5.16
C TYR A 31 -3.95 -2.64 6.54
N ASP A 32 -2.68 -2.38 6.76
CA ASP A 32 -2.22 -1.85 8.04
C ASP A 32 -0.90 -1.12 7.89
N ILE A 33 -0.69 -0.12 8.74
CA ILE A 33 0.57 0.62 8.81
C ILE A 33 0.91 0.77 10.28
N GLU A 34 2.07 0.25 10.69
CA GLU A 34 2.58 0.40 12.04
C GLU A 34 3.85 1.26 12.01
N VAL A 35 3.85 2.34 12.77
CA VAL A 35 5.02 3.19 12.95
C VAL A 35 5.52 3.03 14.37
N GLN A 36 6.75 2.56 14.53
CA GLN A 36 7.37 2.34 15.84
C GLN A 36 7.93 3.64 16.39
N GLU A 37 8.24 3.66 17.69
CA GLU A 37 8.81 4.84 18.33
C GLU A 37 10.13 5.29 17.73
N ASN A 38 10.91 4.35 17.20
CA ASN A 38 12.20 4.63 16.55
C ASN A 38 12.06 4.96 15.07
N ASN A 39 10.83 5.19 14.59
CA ASN A 39 10.48 5.47 13.20
C ASN A 39 10.66 4.29 12.25
N ASP A 40 10.80 3.08 12.76
CA ASP A 40 10.70 1.88 11.93
C ASP A 40 9.25 1.69 11.50
N VAL A 41 9.03 1.26 10.28
CA VAL A 41 7.69 1.13 9.70
C VAL A 41 7.46 -0.30 9.23
N LYS A 42 6.29 -0.83 9.56
CA LYS A 42 5.80 -2.08 8.99
C LYS A 42 4.49 -1.79 8.28
N ALA A 43 4.43 -2.09 6.99
CA ALA A 43 3.21 -1.95 6.20
C ALA A 43 2.74 -3.32 5.75
N ILE A 44 1.45 -3.57 5.89
CA ILE A 44 0.83 -4.82 5.44
C ILE A 44 -0.05 -4.46 4.24
N ILE A 45 0.26 -5.05 3.10
CA ILE A 45 -0.45 -4.78 1.85
C ILE A 45 -1.01 -6.08 1.27
N SER A 46 -1.99 -5.92 0.40
CA SER A 46 -2.53 -7.03 -0.38
C SER A 46 -2.47 -6.68 -1.87
N LEU A 47 -2.91 -7.59 -2.70
CA LEU A 47 -2.98 -7.41 -4.14
C LEU A 47 -4.39 -7.75 -4.63
N THR A 48 -4.74 -7.25 -5.82
CA THR A 48 -6.04 -7.53 -6.41
C THR A 48 -6.20 -8.99 -6.83
N SER A 49 -5.10 -9.70 -7.00
CA SER A 49 -5.11 -11.12 -7.35
C SER A 49 -3.94 -11.84 -6.68
N PRO A 50 -4.16 -13.01 -6.07
CA PRO A 50 -3.07 -13.82 -5.51
C PRO A 50 -2.16 -14.41 -6.59
N LEU A 51 -2.60 -14.37 -7.85
CA LEU A 51 -1.85 -14.88 -9.00
C LEU A 51 -1.09 -13.79 -9.75
N CYS A 52 -1.00 -12.59 -9.17
CA CYS A 52 -0.31 -11.47 -9.81
C CYS A 52 1.18 -11.80 -10.03
N PRO A 53 1.65 -11.86 -11.29
CA PRO A 53 3.04 -12.26 -11.55
C PRO A 53 4.06 -11.18 -11.19
N VAL A 54 3.61 -9.96 -10.91
CA VAL A 54 4.47 -8.84 -10.52
C VAL A 54 4.34 -8.50 -9.03
N ALA A 55 3.86 -9.44 -8.22
CA ALA A 55 3.67 -9.23 -6.79
C ALA A 55 4.93 -8.71 -6.10
N HIS A 56 6.08 -9.34 -6.39
CA HIS A 56 7.34 -8.94 -5.78
C HIS A 56 7.77 -7.53 -6.20
N VAL A 57 7.42 -7.11 -7.42
CA VAL A 57 7.73 -5.75 -7.89
C VAL A 57 6.92 -4.73 -7.11
N ILE A 58 5.64 -5.01 -6.88
CA ILE A 58 4.75 -4.11 -6.11
C ILE A 58 5.26 -3.99 -4.67
N VAL A 59 5.64 -5.10 -4.05
CA VAL A 59 6.18 -5.10 -2.69
C VAL A 59 7.47 -4.28 -2.62
N GLU A 60 8.37 -4.45 -3.57
CA GLU A 60 9.61 -3.69 -3.62
C GLU A 60 9.35 -2.19 -3.84
N ASP A 61 8.44 -1.85 -4.74
CA ASP A 61 8.08 -0.45 -5.01
C ASP A 61 7.47 0.19 -3.77
N ALA A 62 6.62 -0.54 -3.06
CA ALA A 62 6.03 -0.06 -1.81
C ALA A 62 7.12 0.20 -0.76
N LYS A 63 8.05 -0.73 -0.64
CA LYS A 63 9.16 -0.58 0.31
C LYS A 63 10.01 0.64 -0.03
N LYS A 64 10.36 0.82 -1.29
CA LYS A 64 11.16 1.97 -1.75
C LYS A 64 10.42 3.29 -1.50
N ALA A 65 9.11 3.32 -1.77
CA ALA A 65 8.31 4.51 -1.54
C ALA A 65 8.32 4.91 -0.07
N VAL A 66 8.15 3.95 0.84
CA VAL A 66 8.17 4.22 2.27
C VAL A 66 9.58 4.59 2.75
N GLU A 67 10.61 3.97 2.19
CA GLU A 67 12.00 4.32 2.52
C GLU A 67 12.34 5.77 2.13
N GLY A 68 11.60 6.35 1.20
CA GLY A 68 11.74 7.75 0.82
C GLY A 68 11.12 8.75 1.79
N VAL A 69 10.39 8.28 2.80
CA VAL A 69 9.80 9.16 3.81
C VAL A 69 10.90 9.70 4.71
N GLU A 70 10.92 11.03 4.86
CA GLU A 70 11.94 11.68 5.69
C GLU A 70 11.84 11.22 7.14
N GLY A 71 13.00 10.83 7.69
CA GLY A 71 13.10 10.40 9.07
C GLY A 71 12.78 8.93 9.31
N VAL A 72 12.42 8.17 8.27
CA VAL A 72 12.07 6.76 8.43
C VAL A 72 13.31 5.92 8.79
N GLY A 73 13.11 4.95 9.69
CA GLY A 73 14.14 3.97 10.03
C GLY A 73 14.08 2.76 9.10
N ASN A 74 14.02 1.55 9.67
CA ASN A 74 13.88 0.34 8.89
C ASN A 74 12.45 0.20 8.36
N VAL A 75 12.30 -0.29 7.14
CA VAL A 75 11.01 -0.49 6.51
C VAL A 75 10.80 -1.96 6.20
N GLU A 76 9.68 -2.50 6.65
CA GLU A 76 9.25 -3.85 6.33
C GLU A 76 7.90 -3.77 5.64
N VAL A 77 7.76 -4.45 4.49
CA VAL A 77 6.48 -4.56 3.79
C VAL A 77 6.10 -6.03 3.74
N GLU A 78 4.94 -6.36 4.29
CA GLU A 78 4.43 -7.72 4.32
C GLU A 78 3.25 -7.83 3.38
N LEU A 79 3.21 -8.91 2.61
CA LEU A 79 2.11 -9.20 1.71
C LEU A 79 1.15 -10.17 2.38
N THR A 80 -0.14 -9.88 2.33
CA THR A 80 -1.19 -10.77 2.86
C THR A 80 -2.34 -10.88 1.87
N PHE A 81 -3.03 -12.03 1.90
CA PHE A 81 -4.26 -12.23 1.15
C PHE A 81 -5.43 -12.55 2.08
N ASP A 82 -5.28 -12.25 3.37
CA ASP A 82 -6.31 -12.50 4.37
C ASP A 82 -6.56 -11.23 5.20
N PRO A 83 -7.76 -10.65 5.12
CA PRO A 83 -8.89 -11.06 4.27
C PRO A 83 -8.62 -10.79 2.80
N PRO A 84 -9.25 -11.55 1.88
CA PRO A 84 -9.03 -11.34 0.45
C PRO A 84 -9.55 -9.97 0.02
N TRP A 85 -8.82 -9.34 -0.89
CA TRP A 85 -9.24 -8.05 -1.43
C TRP A 85 -10.47 -8.22 -2.33
N THR A 86 -11.39 -7.25 -2.25
CA THR A 86 -12.55 -7.18 -3.13
C THR A 86 -12.71 -5.75 -3.64
N PRO A 87 -13.38 -5.54 -4.80
CA PRO A 87 -13.62 -4.19 -5.32
C PRO A 87 -14.37 -3.28 -4.34
N GLU A 88 -15.07 -3.84 -3.37
CA GLU A 88 -15.79 -3.07 -2.35
C GLU A 88 -14.84 -2.24 -1.47
N ARG A 89 -13.56 -2.57 -1.43
CA ARG A 89 -12.55 -1.82 -0.69
C ARG A 89 -12.12 -0.55 -1.40
N ILE A 90 -12.44 -0.41 -2.69
CA ILE A 90 -12.17 0.81 -3.44
C ILE A 90 -13.13 1.90 -2.96
N SER A 91 -12.63 3.15 -2.87
CA SER A 91 -13.48 4.29 -2.50
C SER A 91 -14.75 4.31 -3.35
N PRO A 92 -15.94 4.53 -2.76
CA PRO A 92 -17.19 4.58 -3.53
C PRO A 92 -17.18 5.56 -4.69
N LEU A 93 -16.53 6.71 -4.53
CA LEU A 93 -16.42 7.71 -5.59
C LEU A 93 -15.61 7.17 -6.78
N ILE A 94 -14.54 6.47 -6.50
CA ILE A 94 -13.68 5.88 -7.53
C ILE A 94 -14.38 4.70 -8.19
N ARG A 95 -15.10 3.89 -7.41
CA ARG A 95 -15.88 2.77 -7.96
C ARG A 95 -16.92 3.25 -8.96
N SER A 96 -17.61 4.34 -8.64
CA SER A 96 -18.58 4.94 -9.57
C SER A 96 -17.92 5.35 -10.87
N SER A 97 -16.74 5.97 -10.80
CA SER A 97 -15.99 6.39 -11.98
C SER A 97 -15.55 5.20 -12.83
N LEU A 98 -15.25 4.07 -12.22
CA LEU A 98 -14.82 2.85 -12.91
C LEU A 98 -15.99 2.00 -13.41
N GLY A 99 -17.20 2.25 -12.92
CA GLY A 99 -18.38 1.48 -13.29
C GLY A 99 -18.46 0.11 -12.62
N ILE A 100 -17.86 -0.04 -11.46
CA ILE A 100 -17.83 -1.31 -10.72
C ILE A 100 -18.46 -1.23 -9.34
#